data_ad5cef1c5cf6cc8b1cc8e082be57b035
#
_entry.id   ad5cef1c5cf6cc8b1cc8e082be57b035
#
_cell.length_a   1.000
_cell.length_b   1.000
_cell.length_c   1.000
_cell.angle_alpha   90.00
_cell.angle_beta   90.00
_cell.angle_gamma   90.00
#
_symmetry.space_group_name_H-M   'P 1'
#
loop_
_entity.id
_entity.type
_entity.pdbx_description
1 polymer ?
#
loop_
_entity_poly.entity_id
_entity_poly.type
_entity_poly.pdbx_seq_one_letter_code
_entity_poly.pdbx_strand_id
1 'polypeptide(L)'
;RCSNNQLVNLNLKNGNNSNFTSFQCKNNQDLLCISVDDTSWADTNWTSLQSGNSISFNYNCPFVDVFTLIPDSMFEQKLIHLGYDSVHDGQVLTSNIRNVDSLDISSAMVADLTGIEGFLNLSYLNCNMNELANFDISQNPLLENLQCRCSGLDNLDVSQNTKLSNLDCNNDVHSG
;
A
#
# COMPACT_ATOMS: atom_id res chain seq x y z
N ARG A 1 -2.27 20.81 8.99
CA ARG A 1 -2.76 19.57 9.63
C ARG A 1 -2.62 18.42 8.65
N CYS A 2 -2.01 17.34 9.07
CA CYS A 2 -1.79 16.11 8.28
C CYS A 2 -2.18 14.85 9.08
N SER A 3 -3.08 14.98 10.05
CA SER A 3 -3.57 13.87 10.86
C SER A 3 -4.52 12.95 10.09
N ASN A 4 -4.65 11.70 10.54
CA ASN A 4 -5.51 10.68 9.95
C ASN A 4 -5.14 10.38 8.48
N ASN A 5 -3.86 10.17 8.24
CA ASN A 5 -3.31 9.74 6.95
C ASN A 5 -2.42 8.51 7.17
N GLN A 6 -1.86 8.02 6.10
CA GLN A 6 -0.90 6.91 6.10
C GLN A 6 0.50 7.43 5.77
N LEU A 7 0.89 8.52 6.42
CA LEU A 7 2.22 9.08 6.23
C LEU A 7 3.27 8.14 6.84
N VAL A 8 4.27 7.82 6.07
CA VAL A 8 5.48 7.10 6.50
C VAL A 8 6.62 8.10 6.73
N ASN A 9 6.70 9.10 5.87
CA ASN A 9 7.71 10.17 5.93
C ASN A 9 7.03 11.53 5.85
N LEU A 10 7.58 12.49 6.58
CA LEU A 10 7.17 13.88 6.51
C LEU A 10 8.41 14.76 6.55
N ASN A 11 8.61 15.54 5.47
CA ASN A 11 9.69 16.51 5.41
C ASN A 11 9.12 17.92 5.51
N LEU A 12 9.45 18.62 6.57
CA LEU A 12 9.04 20.00 6.86
C LEU A 12 10.19 21.00 6.70
N LYS A 13 11.36 20.60 6.20
CA LYS A 13 12.49 21.49 5.99
C LYS A 13 12.19 22.53 4.93
N ASN A 14 11.89 23.72 5.36
CA ASN A 14 11.57 24.88 4.50
C ASN A 14 12.22 26.19 5.01
N GLY A 15 13.14 26.08 5.98
CA GLY A 15 13.80 27.22 6.63
C GLY A 15 12.90 27.99 7.61
N ASN A 16 11.69 27.48 7.91
CA ASN A 16 10.66 28.26 8.59
C ASN A 16 9.82 27.49 9.61
N ASN A 17 10.34 26.37 10.15
CA ASN A 17 9.57 25.52 11.08
C ASN A 17 9.11 26.26 12.33
N SER A 18 9.89 27.22 12.83
CA SER A 18 9.58 28.03 14.02
C SER A 18 8.36 28.94 13.84
N ASN A 19 7.91 29.17 12.61
CA ASN A 19 6.74 30.01 12.30
C ASN A 19 5.43 29.22 12.17
N PHE A 20 5.46 27.87 12.33
CA PHE A 20 4.22 27.11 12.41
C PHE A 20 3.45 27.46 13.68
N THR A 21 2.32 28.13 13.56
CA THR A 21 1.43 28.47 14.67
C THR A 21 0.65 27.27 15.20
N SER A 22 0.45 26.25 14.36
CA SER A 22 -0.11 24.97 14.75
C SER A 22 0.32 23.87 13.79
N PHE A 23 0.75 22.74 14.35
CA PHE A 23 1.10 21.55 13.62
C PHE A 23 0.40 20.34 14.24
N GLN A 24 -0.20 19.48 13.43
CA GLN A 24 -0.86 18.25 13.86
C GLN A 24 -0.63 17.16 12.82
N CYS A 25 -0.12 16.01 13.23
CA CYS A 25 0.12 14.83 12.38
C CYS A 25 -0.28 13.52 13.08
N LYS A 26 -1.27 13.55 13.98
CA LYS A 26 -1.75 12.38 14.73
C LYS A 26 -2.34 11.32 13.82
N ASN A 27 -2.32 10.05 14.25
CA ASN A 27 -2.90 8.92 13.53
C ASN A 27 -2.28 8.71 12.14
N ASN A 28 -0.95 8.76 12.07
CA ASN A 28 -0.14 8.23 10.99
C ASN A 28 0.71 7.13 11.62
N GLN A 29 0.25 5.89 11.56
CA GLN A 29 0.81 4.78 12.34
C GLN A 29 2.27 4.48 12.00
N ASP A 30 2.63 4.68 10.74
CA ASP A 30 3.96 4.39 10.21
C ASP A 30 4.89 5.60 10.19
N LEU A 31 4.42 6.76 10.67
CA LEU A 31 5.24 7.97 10.77
C LEU A 31 6.11 7.92 12.03
N LEU A 32 7.36 7.51 11.88
CA LEU A 32 8.32 7.37 12.98
C LEU A 32 9.28 8.56 13.09
N CYS A 33 9.45 9.31 12.02
CA CYS A 33 10.38 10.42 11.97
C CYS A 33 9.86 11.57 11.10
N ILE A 34 10.11 12.80 11.55
CA ILE A 34 9.79 14.02 10.81
C ILE A 34 11.07 14.81 10.58
N SER A 35 11.39 15.09 9.32
CA SER A 35 12.53 15.93 8.96
C SER A 35 12.20 17.41 9.20
N VAL A 36 13.04 18.07 9.96
CA VAL A 36 12.87 19.49 10.39
C VAL A 36 14.18 20.27 10.22
N ASP A 37 14.08 21.59 10.16
CA ASP A 37 15.26 22.48 10.08
C ASP A 37 16.01 22.56 11.41
N ASP A 38 15.27 22.60 12.53
CA ASP A 38 15.80 22.68 13.89
C ASP A 38 15.13 21.64 14.78
N THR A 39 15.88 20.59 15.09
CA THR A 39 15.42 19.47 15.92
C THR A 39 15.20 19.89 17.37
N SER A 40 16.09 20.73 17.92
CA SER A 40 16.00 21.19 19.31
C SER A 40 14.76 22.07 19.53
N TRP A 41 14.44 22.90 18.54
CA TRP A 41 13.22 23.70 18.58
C TRP A 41 11.97 22.81 18.46
N ALA A 42 11.96 21.84 17.55
CA ALA A 42 10.83 20.94 17.33
C ALA A 42 10.55 20.06 18.56
N ASP A 43 11.58 19.48 19.17
CA ASP A 43 11.48 18.68 20.40
C ASP A 43 10.87 19.46 21.56
N THR A 44 11.16 20.78 21.63
CA THR A 44 10.66 21.65 22.69
C THR A 44 9.22 22.11 22.44
N ASN A 45 8.87 22.41 21.18
CA ASN A 45 7.62 23.10 20.86
C ASN A 45 6.52 22.17 20.33
N TRP A 46 6.86 20.96 19.87
CA TRP A 46 5.90 20.02 19.32
C TRP A 46 5.71 18.76 20.18
N THR A 47 5.85 18.88 21.47
CA THR A 47 5.74 17.78 22.45
C THR A 47 4.40 17.04 22.41
N SER A 48 3.31 17.72 22.04
CA SER A 48 1.97 17.12 21.97
C SER A 48 1.76 16.15 20.82
N LEU A 49 2.72 16.03 19.90
CA LEU A 49 2.65 15.09 18.75
C LEU A 49 3.08 13.68 19.13
N GLN A 50 3.78 13.54 20.26
CA GLN A 50 4.34 12.27 20.74
C GLN A 50 3.32 11.35 21.42
N SER A 51 2.04 11.73 21.51
CA SER A 51 1.02 10.92 22.16
C SER A 51 0.57 9.78 21.24
N GLY A 52 1.18 8.62 21.39
CA GLY A 52 0.76 7.37 20.76
C GLY A 52 1.82 6.65 19.91
N ASN A 53 2.66 7.35 19.20
CA ASN A 53 3.83 6.80 18.49
C ASN A 53 5.07 7.61 18.88
N SER A 54 6.20 6.93 19.07
CA SER A 54 7.49 7.61 19.34
C SER A 54 8.00 8.28 18.05
N ILE A 55 7.37 9.37 17.65
CA ILE A 55 7.83 10.17 16.51
C ILE A 55 9.09 10.93 16.94
N SER A 56 10.16 10.77 16.21
CA SER A 56 11.41 11.53 16.40
C SER A 56 11.50 12.70 15.42
N PHE A 57 12.15 13.77 15.82
CA PHE A 57 12.53 14.86 14.93
C PHE A 57 13.99 14.71 14.56
N ASN A 58 14.32 14.83 13.28
CA ASN A 58 15.69 14.74 12.80
C ASN A 58 15.92 15.73 11.65
N TYR A 59 17.15 16.18 11.46
CA TYR A 59 17.49 16.99 10.29
C TYR A 59 17.34 16.18 8.99
N ASN A 60 17.73 14.91 9.04
CA ASN A 60 17.52 13.95 7.95
C ASN A 60 16.91 12.68 8.55
N CYS A 61 15.60 12.54 8.51
CA CYS A 61 14.98 11.27 8.82
C CYS A 61 15.52 10.21 7.85
N PRO A 62 16.00 9.08 8.33
CA PRO A 62 16.26 7.96 7.45
C PRO A 62 14.94 7.64 6.74
N PHE A 63 14.97 7.51 5.44
CA PHE A 63 13.88 6.85 4.73
C PHE A 63 13.81 5.44 5.32
N VAL A 64 12.80 5.18 6.12
CA VAL A 64 12.47 3.80 6.46
C VAL A 64 11.72 3.29 5.24
N ASP A 65 12.41 2.51 4.45
CA ASP A 65 11.77 1.77 3.37
C ASP A 65 10.77 0.81 4.01
N VAL A 66 9.49 1.07 3.81
CA VAL A 66 8.42 0.14 4.19
C VAL A 66 8.22 -0.79 3.02
N PHE A 67 8.39 -2.07 3.29
CA PHE A 67 8.20 -3.12 2.31
C PHE A 67 6.86 -3.83 2.52
N THR A 68 6.20 -4.14 1.44
CA THR A 68 5.05 -5.04 1.39
C THR A 68 5.57 -6.43 1.05
N LEU A 69 5.22 -7.41 1.87
CA LEU A 69 5.59 -8.80 1.66
C LEU A 69 4.83 -9.37 0.44
N ILE A 70 5.55 -10.03 -0.47
CA ILE A 70 5.01 -10.70 -1.65
C ILE A 70 5.55 -12.14 -1.67
N PRO A 71 4.95 -13.06 -0.93
CA PRO A 71 5.48 -14.42 -0.79
C PRO A 71 5.35 -15.27 -2.05
N ASP A 72 4.39 -14.95 -2.93
CA ASP A 72 4.23 -15.64 -4.20
C ASP A 72 5.26 -15.15 -5.21
N SER A 73 6.18 -16.04 -5.57
CA SER A 73 7.27 -15.77 -6.50
C SER A 73 6.81 -15.32 -7.89
N MET A 74 5.65 -15.81 -8.35
CA MET A 74 5.10 -15.46 -9.66
C MET A 74 4.43 -14.09 -9.61
N PHE A 75 3.80 -13.75 -8.49
CA PHE A 75 3.27 -12.41 -8.27
C PHE A 75 4.40 -11.38 -8.22
N GLU A 76 5.45 -11.64 -7.44
CA GLU A 76 6.62 -10.77 -7.38
C GLU A 76 7.29 -10.61 -8.76
N GLN A 77 7.48 -11.71 -9.49
CA GLN A 77 8.05 -11.65 -10.85
C GLN A 77 7.20 -10.80 -11.78
N LYS A 78 5.87 -10.88 -11.66
CA LYS A 78 4.97 -10.02 -12.43
C LYS A 78 5.12 -8.55 -12.06
N LEU A 79 5.28 -8.23 -10.76
CA LEU A 79 5.54 -6.85 -10.30
C LEU A 79 6.88 -6.31 -10.84
N ILE A 80 7.90 -7.14 -10.89
CA ILE A 80 9.19 -6.80 -11.52
C ILE A 80 9.01 -6.50 -13.01
N HIS A 81 8.27 -7.37 -13.72
CA HIS A 81 7.98 -7.15 -15.14
C HIS A 81 7.22 -5.85 -15.41
N LEU A 82 6.32 -5.47 -14.51
CA LEU A 82 5.56 -4.23 -14.58
C LEU A 82 6.37 -2.99 -14.13
N GLY A 83 7.58 -3.18 -13.63
CA GLY A 83 8.49 -2.11 -13.20
C GLY A 83 8.19 -1.56 -11.81
N TYR A 84 7.38 -2.25 -11.01
CA TYR A 84 7.09 -1.86 -9.62
C TYR A 84 8.17 -2.34 -8.65
N ASP A 85 8.95 -3.34 -9.06
CA ASP A 85 10.05 -3.88 -8.31
C ASP A 85 11.28 -4.11 -9.20
N SER A 86 12.44 -4.40 -8.60
CA SER A 86 13.69 -4.65 -9.33
C SER A 86 14.48 -5.83 -8.77
N VAL A 87 14.08 -6.38 -7.63
CA VAL A 87 14.77 -7.47 -6.93
C VAL A 87 13.74 -8.54 -6.58
N HIS A 88 14.08 -9.78 -6.83
CA HIS A 88 13.25 -10.93 -6.48
C HIS A 88 13.65 -11.43 -5.09
N ASP A 89 13.04 -10.85 -4.04
CA ASP A 89 13.41 -11.08 -2.64
C ASP A 89 12.23 -11.31 -1.68
N GLY A 90 11.02 -11.50 -2.25
CA GLY A 90 9.79 -11.77 -1.49
C GLY A 90 9.12 -10.52 -0.95
N GLN A 91 9.51 -9.32 -1.42
CA GLN A 91 8.94 -8.07 -0.97
C GLN A 91 9.08 -6.96 -2.01
N VAL A 92 8.21 -5.97 -1.95
CA VAL A 92 8.26 -4.78 -2.81
C VAL A 92 8.26 -3.53 -1.96
N LEU A 93 8.96 -2.48 -2.39
CA LEU A 93 8.91 -1.19 -1.72
C LEU A 93 7.49 -0.63 -1.79
N THR A 94 6.82 -0.49 -0.64
CA THR A 94 5.40 -0.08 -0.57
C THR A 94 5.14 1.26 -1.29
N SER A 95 6.11 2.17 -1.28
CA SER A 95 6.01 3.44 -2.01
C SER A 95 5.84 3.28 -3.51
N ASN A 96 6.32 2.17 -4.11
CA ASN A 96 6.21 1.89 -5.53
C ASN A 96 4.81 1.43 -5.94
N ILE A 97 4.09 0.77 -5.03
CA ILE A 97 2.81 0.14 -5.32
C ILE A 97 1.59 0.86 -4.75
N ARG A 98 1.75 1.62 -3.65
CA ARG A 98 0.64 2.23 -2.93
C ARG A 98 -0.25 3.18 -3.76
N ASN A 99 0.30 3.78 -4.81
CA ASN A 99 -0.41 4.73 -5.68
C ASN A 99 -0.86 4.10 -7.01
N VAL A 100 -0.64 2.80 -7.19
CA VAL A 100 -1.11 2.06 -8.37
C VAL A 100 -2.61 1.94 -8.28
N ASP A 101 -3.30 2.43 -9.29
CA ASP A 101 -4.77 2.40 -9.40
C ASP A 101 -5.27 1.26 -10.29
N SER A 102 -4.41 0.73 -11.15
CA SER A 102 -4.74 -0.34 -12.09
C SER A 102 -3.64 -1.39 -12.11
N LEU A 103 -4.00 -2.64 -11.83
CA LEU A 103 -3.08 -3.77 -11.80
C LEU A 103 -3.59 -4.91 -12.67
N ASP A 104 -2.80 -5.28 -13.67
CA ASP A 104 -3.05 -6.46 -14.51
C ASP A 104 -1.97 -7.51 -14.27
N ILE A 105 -2.37 -8.56 -13.56
CA ILE A 105 -1.54 -9.74 -13.28
C ILE A 105 -2.12 -10.99 -13.97
N SER A 106 -2.92 -10.80 -15.00
CA SER A 106 -3.53 -11.94 -15.72
C SER A 106 -2.47 -12.87 -16.29
N SER A 107 -2.82 -14.18 -16.35
CA SER A 107 -1.97 -15.24 -16.95
C SER A 107 -0.54 -15.29 -16.39
N ALA A 108 -0.37 -15.03 -15.10
CA ALA A 108 0.93 -14.97 -14.47
C ALA A 108 1.24 -16.20 -13.60
N MET A 109 0.34 -17.20 -13.52
CA MET A 109 0.46 -18.40 -12.67
C MET A 109 0.55 -18.07 -11.17
N VAL A 110 -0.06 -16.97 -10.75
CA VAL A 110 -0.11 -16.54 -9.35
C VAL A 110 -1.06 -17.44 -8.58
N ALA A 111 -0.65 -17.92 -7.42
CA ALA A 111 -1.46 -18.74 -6.52
C ALA A 111 -1.82 -18.05 -5.20
N ASP A 112 -1.09 -16.98 -4.84
CA ASP A 112 -1.31 -16.20 -3.62
C ASP A 112 -1.18 -14.71 -3.91
N LEU A 113 -2.21 -13.91 -3.54
CA LEU A 113 -2.22 -12.46 -3.68
C LEU A 113 -1.82 -11.72 -2.39
N THR A 114 -1.22 -12.39 -1.41
CA THR A 114 -0.66 -11.71 -0.23
C THR A 114 0.25 -10.57 -0.68
N GLY A 115 0.02 -9.37 -0.16
CA GLY A 115 0.67 -8.12 -0.58
C GLY A 115 -0.22 -7.22 -1.42
N ILE A 116 -1.38 -7.72 -1.92
CA ILE A 116 -2.35 -6.89 -2.65
C ILE A 116 -2.88 -5.74 -1.77
N GLU A 117 -2.90 -5.92 -0.45
CA GLU A 117 -3.26 -4.91 0.54
C GLU A 117 -2.35 -3.68 0.52
N GLY A 118 -1.13 -3.80 -0.01
CA GLY A 118 -0.19 -2.68 -0.21
C GLY A 118 -0.59 -1.73 -1.34
N PHE A 119 -1.51 -2.14 -2.22
CA PHE A 119 -2.02 -1.34 -3.33
C PHE A 119 -3.21 -0.48 -2.87
N LEU A 120 -2.94 0.55 -2.08
CA LEU A 120 -3.95 1.32 -1.35
C LEU A 120 -4.92 2.10 -2.26
N ASN A 121 -4.52 2.41 -3.48
CA ASN A 121 -5.33 3.17 -4.45
C ASN A 121 -5.94 2.29 -5.55
N LEU A 122 -5.87 0.96 -5.40
CA LEU A 122 -6.31 0.02 -6.42
C LEU A 122 -7.82 0.16 -6.70
N SER A 123 -8.15 0.53 -7.95
CA SER A 123 -9.52 0.63 -8.45
C SER A 123 -9.86 -0.44 -9.49
N TYR A 124 -8.84 -0.95 -10.16
CA TYR A 124 -8.95 -2.02 -11.16
C TYR A 124 -7.96 -3.14 -10.87
N LEU A 125 -8.46 -4.36 -10.77
CA LEU A 125 -7.65 -5.58 -10.65
C LEU A 125 -8.08 -6.61 -11.71
N ASN A 126 -7.14 -7.01 -12.55
CA ASN A 126 -7.29 -8.16 -13.44
C ASN A 126 -6.35 -9.28 -12.98
N CYS A 127 -6.91 -10.30 -12.37
CA CYS A 127 -6.20 -11.53 -11.97
C CYS A 127 -6.71 -12.77 -12.74
N ASN A 128 -7.26 -12.59 -13.93
CA ASN A 128 -7.76 -13.69 -14.76
C ASN A 128 -6.67 -14.73 -15.07
N MET A 129 -7.09 -15.97 -15.26
CA MET A 129 -6.20 -17.06 -15.68
C MET A 129 -5.01 -17.27 -14.73
N ASN A 130 -5.28 -17.23 -13.43
CA ASN A 130 -4.35 -17.55 -12.35
C ASN A 130 -4.88 -18.75 -11.56
N GLU A 131 -4.07 -19.26 -10.61
CA GLU A 131 -4.37 -20.45 -9.80
C GLU A 131 -4.87 -20.06 -8.39
N LEU A 132 -5.66 -18.99 -8.29
CA LEU A 132 -6.15 -18.44 -7.03
C LEU A 132 -7.35 -19.25 -6.51
N ALA A 133 -7.16 -20.00 -5.43
CA ALA A 133 -8.25 -20.69 -4.75
C ALA A 133 -9.08 -19.75 -3.85
N ASN A 134 -8.42 -18.80 -3.24
CA ASN A 134 -9.02 -17.71 -2.46
C ASN A 134 -8.01 -16.56 -2.38
N PHE A 135 -8.50 -15.36 -2.07
CA PHE A 135 -7.66 -14.17 -1.82
C PHE A 135 -8.45 -13.12 -1.06
N ASP A 136 -7.75 -12.27 -0.33
CA ASP A 136 -8.35 -11.20 0.47
C ASP A 136 -8.11 -9.83 -0.18
N ILE A 137 -9.19 -9.14 -0.49
CA ILE A 137 -9.21 -7.77 -1.02
C ILE A 137 -9.93 -6.78 -0.09
N SER A 138 -10.15 -7.17 1.16
CA SER A 138 -10.86 -6.34 2.15
C SER A 138 -10.15 -5.00 2.41
N GLN A 139 -8.82 -4.96 2.21
CA GLN A 139 -8.00 -3.76 2.38
C GLN A 139 -7.88 -2.90 1.11
N ASN A 140 -8.63 -3.25 0.04
CA ASN A 140 -8.69 -2.47 -1.21
C ASN A 140 -10.09 -1.83 -1.41
N PRO A 141 -10.52 -0.90 -0.51
CA PRO A 141 -11.90 -0.37 -0.51
C PRO A 141 -12.22 0.54 -1.70
N LEU A 142 -11.21 0.91 -2.48
CA LEU A 142 -11.36 1.73 -3.68
C LEU A 142 -11.63 0.89 -4.93
N LEU A 143 -11.64 -0.46 -4.82
CA LEU A 143 -11.80 -1.34 -5.96
C LEU A 143 -13.19 -1.18 -6.58
N GLU A 144 -13.21 -0.83 -7.87
CA GLU A 144 -14.41 -0.61 -8.69
C GLU A 144 -14.63 -1.73 -9.70
N ASN A 145 -13.55 -2.35 -10.16
CA ASN A 145 -13.58 -3.39 -11.19
C ASN A 145 -12.66 -4.55 -10.81
N LEU A 146 -13.23 -5.74 -10.70
CA LEU A 146 -12.51 -6.98 -10.40
C LEU A 146 -12.77 -8.02 -11.49
N GLN A 147 -11.71 -8.47 -12.12
CA GLN A 147 -11.69 -9.59 -13.05
C GLN A 147 -10.89 -10.73 -12.44
N CYS A 148 -11.58 -11.80 -12.06
CA CYS A 148 -11.00 -12.94 -11.35
C CYS A 148 -11.52 -14.28 -11.90
N ARG A 149 -11.48 -14.45 -13.21
CA ARG A 149 -11.72 -15.74 -13.86
C ARG A 149 -10.57 -16.70 -13.57
N CYS A 150 -10.55 -17.25 -12.36
CA CYS A 150 -9.48 -18.08 -11.84
C CYS A 150 -9.92 -19.54 -11.76
N SER A 151 -9.01 -20.47 -12.05
CA SER A 151 -9.26 -21.89 -11.84
C SER A 151 -9.26 -22.20 -10.35
N GLY A 152 -10.35 -22.81 -9.88
CA GLY A 152 -10.42 -23.30 -8.49
C GLY A 152 -10.74 -22.25 -7.44
N LEU A 153 -11.33 -21.11 -7.82
CA LEU A 153 -11.78 -20.12 -6.83
C LEU A 153 -12.93 -20.70 -6.00
N ASP A 154 -12.65 -20.95 -4.73
CA ASP A 154 -13.61 -21.57 -3.79
C ASP A 154 -14.47 -20.53 -3.07
N ASN A 155 -13.85 -19.41 -2.68
CA ASN A 155 -14.51 -18.34 -1.93
C ASN A 155 -13.99 -16.97 -2.37
N LEU A 156 -14.90 -15.99 -2.38
CA LEU A 156 -14.58 -14.59 -2.60
C LEU A 156 -15.48 -13.73 -1.72
N ASP A 157 -14.89 -12.97 -0.81
CA ASP A 157 -15.60 -11.96 -0.01
C ASP A 157 -15.33 -10.55 -0.57
N VAL A 158 -16.36 -9.89 -1.05
CA VAL A 158 -16.33 -8.53 -1.58
C VAL A 158 -17.09 -7.54 -0.67
N SER A 159 -17.44 -7.94 0.53
CA SER A 159 -18.30 -7.15 1.46
C SER A 159 -17.68 -5.81 1.84
N GLN A 160 -16.36 -5.70 1.83
CA GLN A 160 -15.63 -4.45 2.14
C GLN A 160 -15.38 -3.57 0.90
N ASN A 161 -15.58 -4.11 -0.30
CA ASN A 161 -15.33 -3.39 -1.56
C ASN A 161 -16.59 -2.65 -2.02
N THR A 162 -17.04 -1.69 -1.22
CA THR A 162 -18.35 -1.01 -1.40
C THR A 162 -18.45 -0.16 -2.67
N LYS A 163 -17.34 0.09 -3.36
CA LYS A 163 -17.29 0.77 -4.65
C LYS A 163 -17.34 -0.20 -5.83
N LEU A 164 -17.29 -1.51 -5.59
CA LEU A 164 -17.25 -2.51 -6.65
C LEU A 164 -18.52 -2.42 -7.50
N SER A 165 -18.36 -2.10 -8.76
CA SER A 165 -19.45 -1.94 -9.74
C SER A 165 -19.38 -2.97 -10.87
N ASN A 166 -18.22 -3.58 -11.07
CA ASN A 166 -18.01 -4.64 -12.06
C ASN A 166 -17.25 -5.80 -11.42
N LEU A 167 -17.88 -6.97 -11.43
CA LEU A 167 -17.30 -8.23 -10.96
C LEU A 167 -17.43 -9.29 -12.05
N ASP A 168 -16.31 -9.82 -12.52
CA ASP A 168 -16.26 -10.94 -13.43
C ASP A 168 -15.44 -12.08 -12.83
N CYS A 169 -16.12 -13.07 -12.29
CA CYS A 169 -15.56 -14.29 -11.71
C CYS A 169 -16.03 -15.56 -12.45
N ASN A 170 -16.44 -15.41 -13.70
CA ASN A 170 -16.92 -16.53 -14.49
C ASN A 170 -15.76 -17.49 -14.82
N ASN A 171 -15.87 -18.72 -14.41
CA ASN A 171 -14.91 -19.77 -14.76
C ASN A 171 -15.46 -20.57 -15.97
N ASP A 172 -15.42 -19.95 -17.15
CA ASP A 172 -15.71 -20.66 -18.39
C ASP A 172 -14.57 -21.63 -18.71
N VAL A 173 -14.55 -22.77 -18.03
CA VAL A 173 -13.82 -23.92 -18.54
C VAL A 173 -14.47 -24.26 -19.87
N HIS A 174 -13.87 -23.83 -20.95
CA HIS A 174 -14.21 -24.34 -22.28
C HIS A 174 -13.95 -25.84 -22.23
N SER A 175 -15.03 -26.61 -22.04
CA SER A 175 -15.06 -28.03 -22.31
C SER A 175 -14.87 -28.17 -23.83
N GLY A 176 -13.61 -28.26 -24.24
CA GLY A 176 -13.22 -28.68 -25.58
C GLY A 176 -13.19 -30.21 -25.68
#